data_3f8079d956a83b8c771f4851f9c5a58a
#
_entry.id   3f8079d956a83b8c771f4851f9c5a58a
#
_cell.length_a   1.000
_cell.length_b   1.000
_cell.length_c   1.000
_cell.angle_alpha   90.00
_cell.angle_beta   90.00
_cell.angle_gamma   90.00
#
_symmetry.space_group_name_H-M   'P 1'
#
loop_
_entity.id
_entity.type
_entity.pdbx_description
1 polymer ?
#
loop_
_entity_poly.entity_id
_entity_poly.type
_entity_poly.pdbx_seq_one_letter_code
_entity_poly.pdbx_strand_id
1 'polypeptide(L)'
;MTEPTPYIDYANLPDPTEGFIMTMFITVRHVAKSRDFYSRVLGGKVVLAENPCIVQLNNSWLLMNPGGPPTPDKPGITVADYEPGDTTSIFMNLRVADIQACYQEWKGKGAEFVTPPIDRGAEIRCYLRDPDGYLIEVGQSTGLLHGHLAAKRPEDLPG
;
A
#
# COMPACT_ATOMS: atom_id res chain seq x y z
N MET A 1 10.04 18.56 29.89
CA MET A 1 8.83 18.43 29.05
C MET A 1 8.75 16.96 28.63
N THR A 2 7.67 16.30 28.97
CA THR A 2 7.38 14.96 28.44
C THR A 2 7.03 15.13 26.97
N GLU A 3 7.70 14.35 26.09
CA GLU A 3 7.29 14.29 24.69
C GLU A 3 5.82 13.87 24.61
N PRO A 4 5.04 14.49 23.71
CA PRO A 4 3.64 14.09 23.58
C PRO A 4 3.57 12.62 23.17
N THR A 5 2.71 11.86 23.84
CA THR A 5 2.43 10.47 23.45
C THR A 5 1.98 10.44 21.97
N PRO A 6 2.57 9.61 21.13
CA PRO A 6 2.16 9.51 19.72
C PRO A 6 0.69 9.12 19.63
N TYR A 7 0.02 9.64 18.59
CA TYR A 7 -1.38 9.31 18.35
C TYR A 7 -1.57 7.81 18.08
N ILE A 8 -2.53 7.20 18.78
CA ILE A 8 -2.91 5.79 18.62
C ILE A 8 -4.44 5.69 18.55
N ASP A 9 -4.93 5.09 17.48
CA ASP A 9 -6.33 4.69 17.34
C ASP A 9 -6.47 3.20 17.69
N TYR A 10 -6.70 2.92 18.96
CA TYR A 10 -6.80 1.55 19.46
C TYR A 10 -7.91 0.72 18.81
N ALA A 11 -8.98 1.37 18.34
CA ALA A 11 -10.11 0.67 17.75
C ALA A 11 -9.80 0.12 16.34
N ASN A 12 -8.82 0.68 15.66
CA ASN A 12 -8.46 0.33 14.28
C ASN A 12 -7.05 -0.27 14.14
N LEU A 13 -6.40 -0.64 15.23
CA LEU A 13 -5.16 -1.42 15.16
C LEU A 13 -5.40 -2.76 14.46
N PRO A 14 -4.44 -3.24 13.65
CA PRO A 14 -4.52 -4.56 13.01
C PRO A 14 -4.24 -5.68 14.02
N ASP A 15 -5.16 -5.88 14.96
CA ASP A 15 -5.01 -6.77 16.12
C ASP A 15 -6.20 -7.76 16.17
N PRO A 16 -6.14 -8.85 15.37
CA PRO A 16 -7.23 -9.81 15.30
C PRO A 16 -7.34 -10.64 16.58
N THR A 17 -8.56 -10.92 17.02
CA THR A 17 -8.83 -11.80 18.16
C THR A 17 -8.89 -13.27 17.76
N GLU A 18 -9.05 -13.57 16.47
CA GLU A 18 -9.05 -14.91 15.92
C GLU A 18 -8.35 -14.91 14.54
N GLY A 19 -7.69 -16.02 14.21
CA GLY A 19 -7.00 -16.17 12.93
C GLY A 19 -5.86 -15.19 12.74
N PHE A 20 -5.74 -14.65 11.54
CA PHE A 20 -4.74 -13.63 11.20
C PHE A 20 -5.30 -12.66 10.15
N ILE A 21 -4.71 -11.48 10.07
CA ILE A 21 -4.88 -10.55 8.96
C ILE A 21 -3.54 -10.30 8.30
N MET A 22 -3.56 -10.13 6.98
CA MET A 22 -2.35 -9.80 6.26
C MET A 22 -2.17 -8.28 6.27
N THR A 23 -1.01 -7.83 6.68
CA THR A 23 -0.58 -6.44 6.62
C THR A 23 0.70 -6.34 5.78
N MET A 24 1.04 -5.15 5.33
CA MET A 24 2.26 -4.90 4.58
C MET A 24 3.20 -4.01 5.41
N PHE A 25 4.47 -4.40 5.47
CA PHE A 25 5.52 -3.54 6.04
C PHE A 25 6.41 -3.02 4.90
N ILE A 26 6.69 -1.73 4.94
CA ILE A 26 7.70 -1.11 4.07
C ILE A 26 8.67 -0.27 4.90
N THR A 27 9.94 -0.23 4.47
CA THR A 27 10.89 0.73 5.02
C THR A 27 10.65 2.11 4.42
N VAL A 28 10.76 3.12 5.24
CA VAL A 28 10.63 4.52 4.82
C VAL A 28 11.76 5.36 5.40
N ARG A 29 12.32 6.27 4.61
CA ARG A 29 13.37 7.18 5.06
C ARG A 29 12.85 8.29 5.97
N HIS A 30 11.64 8.75 5.69
CA HIS A 30 11.01 9.87 6.38
C HIS A 30 9.57 9.53 6.74
N VAL A 31 9.36 9.04 7.96
CA VAL A 31 8.05 8.60 8.47
C VAL A 31 6.97 9.66 8.24
N ALA A 32 7.24 10.93 8.56
CA ALA A 32 6.25 11.99 8.40
C ALA A 32 5.81 12.22 6.94
N LYS A 33 6.75 12.11 5.99
CA LYS A 33 6.43 12.23 4.56
C LYS A 33 5.57 11.08 4.06
N SER A 34 5.91 9.87 4.46
CA SER A 34 5.16 8.67 4.07
C SER A 34 3.78 8.65 4.73
N ARG A 35 3.69 9.02 6.01
CA ARG A 35 2.42 9.18 6.69
C ARG A 35 1.51 10.19 5.98
N ASP A 36 2.03 11.34 5.59
CA ASP A 36 1.27 12.35 4.82
C ASP A 36 0.81 11.80 3.48
N PHE A 37 1.68 11.13 2.72
CA PHE A 37 1.33 10.56 1.43
C PHE A 37 0.20 9.53 1.54
N TYR A 38 0.33 8.53 2.41
CA TYR A 38 -0.67 7.47 2.54
C TYR A 38 -1.98 7.94 3.19
N SER A 39 -1.95 9.01 4.00
CA SER A 39 -3.17 9.59 4.60
C SER A 39 -3.78 10.70 3.73
N ARG A 40 -3.08 11.79 3.54
CA ARG A 40 -3.63 12.96 2.82
C ARG A 40 -3.82 12.70 1.33
N VAL A 41 -2.84 12.08 0.68
CA VAL A 41 -2.90 11.86 -0.78
C VAL A 41 -3.79 10.66 -1.11
N LEU A 42 -3.52 9.48 -0.54
CA LEU A 42 -4.26 8.27 -0.85
C LEU A 42 -5.54 8.08 0.00
N GLY A 43 -5.78 8.93 0.99
CA GLY A 43 -7.00 8.90 1.78
C GLY A 43 -7.01 7.86 2.90
N GLY A 44 -5.85 7.32 3.28
CA GLY A 44 -5.74 6.39 4.40
C GLY A 44 -5.95 7.06 5.76
N LYS A 45 -6.28 6.25 6.76
CA LYS A 45 -6.46 6.68 8.15
C LYS A 45 -5.20 6.37 8.94
N VAL A 46 -4.63 7.38 9.59
CA VAL A 46 -3.53 7.18 10.53
C VAL A 46 -4.06 6.46 11.77
N VAL A 47 -3.54 5.27 12.04
CA VAL A 47 -3.92 4.44 13.19
C VAL A 47 -2.88 4.56 14.31
N LEU A 48 -1.61 4.60 13.94
CA LEU A 48 -0.49 4.84 14.84
C LEU A 48 0.46 5.81 14.14
N ALA A 49 0.84 6.89 14.83
CA ALA A 49 1.59 7.95 14.19
C ALA A 49 3.04 7.57 13.88
N GLU A 50 3.69 6.83 14.77
CA GLU A 50 5.10 6.44 14.63
C GLU A 50 5.48 5.26 15.52
N ASN A 51 6.59 4.60 15.20
CA ASN A 51 7.23 3.52 15.95
C ASN A 51 6.41 2.21 16.07
N PRO A 52 5.87 1.64 14.99
CA PRO A 52 5.89 2.08 13.61
C PRO A 52 4.77 3.06 13.28
N CYS A 53 4.84 3.73 12.15
CA CYS A 53 3.66 4.40 11.60
C CYS A 53 2.75 3.34 10.97
N ILE A 54 1.46 3.39 11.30
CA ILE A 54 0.44 2.49 10.72
C ILE A 54 -0.65 3.35 10.10
N VAL A 55 -0.87 3.13 8.81
CA VAL A 55 -1.97 3.74 8.05
C VAL A 55 -2.90 2.65 7.54
N GLN A 56 -4.17 2.75 7.88
CA GLN A 56 -5.21 1.89 7.33
C GLN A 56 -5.65 2.43 5.96
N LEU A 57 -5.43 1.63 4.93
CA LEU A 57 -5.90 1.87 3.56
C LEU A 57 -7.08 0.95 3.30
N ASN A 58 -8.29 1.45 3.59
CA ASN A 58 -9.53 0.69 3.47
C ASN A 58 -9.48 -0.63 4.27
N ASN A 59 -9.34 -1.78 3.61
CA ASN A 59 -9.35 -3.10 4.24
C ASN A 59 -7.95 -3.65 4.59
N SER A 60 -6.92 -2.84 4.49
CA SER A 60 -5.54 -3.25 4.74
C SER A 60 -4.77 -2.21 5.54
N TRP A 61 -3.72 -2.65 6.21
CA TRP A 61 -2.86 -1.79 7.00
C TRP A 61 -1.45 -1.80 6.45
N LEU A 62 -0.88 -0.62 6.30
CA LEU A 62 0.50 -0.40 5.91
C LEU A 62 1.29 0.03 7.15
N LEU A 63 2.32 -0.76 7.49
CA LEU A 63 3.25 -0.47 8.58
C LEU A 63 4.53 0.10 7.99
N MET A 64 5.02 1.19 8.56
CA MET A 64 6.16 1.93 8.04
C MET A 64 7.12 2.29 9.17
N ASN A 65 8.38 2.00 8.94
CA ASN A 65 9.45 2.40 9.85
C ASN A 65 10.78 2.48 9.08
N PRO A 66 11.77 3.22 9.57
CA PRO A 66 13.13 3.11 9.00
C PRO A 66 13.66 1.69 9.07
N GLY A 67 14.59 1.36 8.16
CA GLY A 67 15.31 0.10 8.20
C GLY A 67 16.16 -0.05 9.47
N GLY A 68 16.70 -1.22 9.65
CA GLY A 68 17.54 -1.52 10.82
C GLY A 68 18.31 -2.83 10.71
N PRO A 69 19.26 -3.05 11.62
CA PRO A 69 20.11 -4.22 11.66
C PRO A 69 19.32 -5.49 12.05
N PRO A 70 19.99 -6.66 11.97
CA PRO A 70 19.42 -7.89 12.53
C PRO A 70 19.01 -7.72 13.99
N THR A 71 17.95 -8.44 14.37
CA THR A 71 17.43 -8.50 15.74
C THR A 71 17.32 -9.97 16.18
N PRO A 72 17.15 -10.27 17.48
CA PRO A 72 17.07 -11.65 17.96
C PRO A 72 15.97 -12.50 17.30
N ASP A 73 14.87 -11.87 16.85
CA ASP A 73 13.74 -12.52 16.16
C ASP A 73 13.92 -12.64 14.63
N LYS A 74 14.95 -11.98 14.07
CA LYS A 74 15.36 -12.11 12.65
C LYS A 74 16.88 -12.07 12.53
N PRO A 75 17.57 -13.07 13.08
CA PRO A 75 19.04 -13.09 13.10
C PRO A 75 19.60 -13.14 11.67
N GLY A 76 20.64 -12.33 11.42
CA GLY A 76 21.31 -12.25 10.12
C GLY A 76 20.53 -11.49 9.03
N ILE A 77 19.34 -10.96 9.33
CA ILE A 77 18.52 -10.23 8.34
C ILE A 77 18.56 -8.75 8.67
N THR A 78 19.12 -7.96 7.75
CA THR A 78 19.04 -6.51 7.76
C THR A 78 17.82 -6.07 6.97
N VAL A 79 17.03 -5.17 7.54
CA VAL A 79 15.93 -4.49 6.83
C VAL A 79 16.50 -3.19 6.27
N ALA A 80 16.72 -3.15 4.97
CA ALA A 80 17.38 -2.03 4.29
C ALA A 80 16.36 -1.01 3.76
N ASP A 81 16.83 0.21 3.50
CA ASP A 81 16.07 1.18 2.73
C ASP A 81 15.81 0.66 1.32
N TYR A 82 14.65 1.02 0.78
CA TYR A 82 14.31 0.70 -0.60
C TYR A 82 15.16 1.58 -1.55
N GLU A 83 15.75 0.93 -2.55
CA GLU A 83 16.48 1.61 -3.62
C GLU A 83 15.61 1.61 -4.89
N PRO A 84 14.98 2.76 -5.22
CA PRO A 84 14.13 2.84 -6.41
C PRO A 84 14.96 2.71 -7.68
N GLY A 85 14.39 2.06 -8.69
CA GLY A 85 15.03 1.86 -9.97
C GLY A 85 14.06 1.28 -11.01
N ASP A 86 14.61 0.78 -12.10
CA ASP A 86 13.84 0.21 -13.21
C ASP A 86 13.49 -1.27 -12.98
N THR A 87 13.95 -1.85 -11.87
CA THR A 87 13.69 -3.25 -11.53
C THR A 87 13.03 -3.33 -10.17
N THR A 88 11.92 -4.04 -10.08
CA THR A 88 11.26 -4.37 -8.82
C THR A 88 10.66 -5.77 -8.89
N SER A 89 10.62 -6.45 -7.75
CA SER A 89 10.02 -7.78 -7.62
C SER A 89 8.71 -7.78 -6.84
N ILE A 90 8.35 -6.64 -6.27
CA ILE A 90 7.11 -6.48 -5.50
C ILE A 90 6.59 -5.05 -5.65
N PHE A 91 5.30 -4.90 -5.68
CA PHE A 91 4.62 -3.60 -5.60
C PHE A 91 3.24 -3.76 -4.95
N MET A 92 2.73 -2.68 -4.39
CA MET A 92 1.36 -2.64 -3.89
C MET A 92 0.39 -2.52 -5.06
N ASN A 93 -0.77 -3.19 -4.95
CA ASN A 93 -1.82 -3.13 -5.95
C ASN A 93 -3.10 -2.61 -5.30
N LEU A 94 -3.61 -1.48 -5.81
CA LEU A 94 -4.85 -0.86 -5.36
C LEU A 94 -5.92 -1.08 -6.41
N ARG A 95 -7.00 -1.77 -6.05
CA ARG A 95 -8.15 -1.96 -6.93
C ARG A 95 -9.19 -0.90 -6.63
N VAL A 96 -9.54 -0.10 -7.63
CA VAL A 96 -10.41 1.06 -7.48
C VAL A 96 -11.65 0.96 -8.36
N ALA A 97 -12.72 1.62 -7.93
CA ALA A 97 -13.97 1.67 -8.69
C ALA A 97 -13.91 2.67 -9.85
N ASP A 98 -13.18 3.79 -9.67
CA ASP A 98 -13.05 4.86 -10.67
C ASP A 98 -11.60 5.34 -10.71
N ILE A 99 -10.83 4.79 -11.65
CA ILE A 99 -9.40 5.11 -11.78
C ILE A 99 -9.16 6.54 -12.27
N GLN A 100 -10.05 7.09 -13.09
CA GLN A 100 -9.90 8.47 -13.58
C GLN A 100 -10.07 9.47 -12.44
N ALA A 101 -11.06 9.26 -11.58
CA ALA A 101 -11.27 10.07 -10.39
C ALA A 101 -10.08 9.99 -9.43
N CYS A 102 -9.58 8.77 -9.15
CA CYS A 102 -8.40 8.56 -8.32
C CYS A 102 -7.16 9.25 -8.90
N TYR A 103 -6.93 9.09 -10.20
CA TYR A 103 -5.81 9.73 -10.89
C TYR A 103 -5.84 11.26 -10.75
N GLN A 104 -6.98 11.89 -11.04
CA GLN A 104 -7.11 13.34 -10.94
C GLN A 104 -6.95 13.84 -9.51
N GLU A 105 -7.58 13.18 -8.54
CA GLU A 105 -7.51 13.55 -7.14
C GLU A 105 -6.09 13.43 -6.59
N TRP A 106 -5.46 12.27 -6.76
CA TRP A 106 -4.13 12.02 -6.18
C TRP A 106 -3.04 12.84 -6.88
N LYS A 107 -3.12 13.01 -8.19
CA LYS A 107 -2.23 13.90 -8.94
C LYS A 107 -2.37 15.36 -8.48
N GLY A 108 -3.61 15.81 -8.26
CA GLY A 108 -3.88 17.15 -7.72
C GLY A 108 -3.31 17.37 -6.32
N LYS A 109 -3.14 16.30 -5.54
CA LYS A 109 -2.52 16.32 -4.21
C LYS A 109 -0.99 16.10 -4.25
N GLY A 110 -0.39 15.98 -5.42
CA GLY A 110 1.05 15.90 -5.62
C GLY A 110 1.62 14.51 -5.87
N ALA A 111 0.79 13.49 -6.10
CA ALA A 111 1.27 12.15 -6.43
C ALA A 111 2.00 12.13 -7.78
N GLU A 112 3.09 11.38 -7.84
CA GLU A 112 3.92 11.22 -9.04
C GLU A 112 3.51 9.95 -9.79
N PHE A 113 2.75 10.11 -10.87
CA PHE A 113 2.34 9.00 -11.73
C PHE A 113 3.38 8.73 -12.82
N VAL A 114 3.62 7.44 -13.09
CA VAL A 114 4.48 6.99 -14.19
C VAL A 114 3.80 7.29 -15.54
N THR A 115 2.50 7.01 -15.64
CA THR A 115 1.66 7.36 -16.79
C THR A 115 0.26 7.75 -16.33
N PRO A 116 -0.55 8.42 -17.17
CA PRO A 116 -2.00 8.44 -17.01
C PRO A 116 -2.58 7.01 -17.09
N PRO A 117 -3.84 6.80 -16.68
CA PRO A 117 -4.52 5.51 -16.87
C PRO A 117 -4.53 5.05 -18.33
N ILE A 118 -4.17 3.79 -18.55
CA ILE A 118 -4.08 3.15 -19.87
C ILE A 118 -4.99 1.92 -19.89
N ASP A 119 -5.82 1.81 -20.90
CA ASP A 119 -6.64 0.61 -21.15
C ASP A 119 -5.74 -0.55 -21.58
N ARG A 120 -5.75 -1.64 -20.79
CA ARG A 120 -5.01 -2.87 -21.03
C ARG A 120 -5.93 -4.05 -21.38
N GLY A 121 -7.18 -3.78 -21.71
CA GLY A 121 -8.18 -4.78 -22.06
C GLY A 121 -8.98 -5.25 -20.85
N ALA A 122 -8.47 -6.18 -20.08
CA ALA A 122 -9.15 -6.69 -18.86
C ALA A 122 -9.27 -5.65 -17.74
N GLU A 123 -8.39 -4.68 -17.75
CA GLU A 123 -8.36 -3.60 -16.77
C GLU A 123 -7.75 -2.32 -17.33
N ILE A 124 -8.11 -1.21 -16.73
CA ILE A 124 -7.45 0.09 -16.92
C ILE A 124 -6.46 0.24 -15.79
N ARG A 125 -5.19 0.55 -16.11
CA ARG A 125 -4.09 0.61 -15.14
C ARG A 125 -3.26 1.86 -15.26
N CYS A 126 -2.72 2.29 -14.15
CA CYS A 126 -1.58 3.20 -14.08
C CYS A 126 -0.74 2.86 -12.86
N TYR A 127 0.44 3.44 -12.80
CA TYR A 127 1.36 3.28 -11.67
C TYR A 127 1.77 4.64 -11.15
N LEU A 128 2.02 4.70 -9.84
CA LEU A 128 2.60 5.86 -9.19
C LEU A 128 3.72 5.41 -8.24
N ARG A 129 4.51 6.38 -7.80
CA ARG A 129 5.55 6.15 -6.81
C ARG A 129 5.22 6.86 -5.51
N ASP A 130 5.52 6.20 -4.41
CA ASP A 130 5.44 6.82 -3.09
C ASP A 130 6.68 7.70 -2.81
N PRO A 131 6.77 8.36 -1.64
CA PRO A 131 7.91 9.23 -1.32
C PRO A 131 9.28 8.55 -1.31
N ASP A 132 9.36 7.24 -1.06
CA ASP A 132 10.59 6.45 -1.11
C ASP A 132 10.85 5.84 -2.49
N GLY A 133 9.92 5.99 -3.42
CA GLY A 133 9.98 5.42 -4.76
C GLY A 133 9.36 4.04 -4.91
N TYR A 134 8.68 3.51 -3.90
CA TYR A 134 7.92 2.27 -4.05
C TYR A 134 6.88 2.41 -5.14
N LEU A 135 6.81 1.38 -5.99
CA LEU A 135 5.82 1.31 -7.05
C LEU A 135 4.47 0.90 -6.50
N ILE A 136 3.42 1.59 -6.94
CA ILE A 136 2.03 1.27 -6.61
C ILE A 136 1.26 1.15 -7.92
N GLU A 137 0.62 0.00 -8.14
CA GLU A 137 -0.31 -0.18 -9.24
C GLU A 137 -1.70 0.27 -8.82
N VAL A 138 -2.38 0.99 -9.69
CA VAL A 138 -3.80 1.32 -9.57
C VAL A 138 -4.53 0.68 -10.73
N GLY A 139 -5.53 -0.14 -10.45
CA GLY A 139 -6.26 -0.89 -11.45
C GLY A 139 -7.77 -0.84 -11.26
N GLN A 140 -8.48 -0.69 -12.37
CA GLN A 140 -9.92 -0.78 -12.44
C GLN A 140 -10.31 -1.88 -13.43
N SER A 141 -11.17 -2.80 -13.00
CA SER A 141 -11.71 -3.84 -13.89
C SER A 141 -12.60 -3.21 -14.97
N THR A 142 -12.44 -3.68 -16.22
CA THR A 142 -13.35 -3.34 -17.33
C THR A 142 -14.57 -4.23 -17.38
N GLY A 143 -14.63 -5.29 -16.57
CA GLY A 143 -15.67 -6.33 -16.65
C GLY A 143 -15.37 -7.43 -17.66
N LEU A 144 -14.28 -7.34 -18.44
CA LEU A 144 -13.94 -8.33 -19.45
C LEU A 144 -13.74 -9.75 -18.90
N LEU A 145 -13.21 -9.86 -17.67
CA LEU A 145 -13.00 -11.14 -16.99
C LEU A 145 -14.23 -11.64 -16.21
N HIS A 146 -15.34 -10.90 -16.21
CA HIS A 146 -16.61 -11.35 -15.67
C HIS A 146 -17.27 -12.33 -16.64
N GLY A 147 -18.24 -13.08 -16.17
CA GLY A 147 -18.95 -14.09 -16.97
C GLY A 147 -18.24 -15.43 -17.00
N HIS A 148 -17.60 -15.80 -18.11
CA HIS A 148 -17.07 -17.17 -18.24
C HIS A 148 -15.95 -17.50 -17.23
N LEU A 149 -15.08 -16.56 -16.86
CA LEU A 149 -14.12 -16.82 -15.77
C LEU A 149 -14.75 -16.69 -14.38
N ALA A 150 -15.67 -15.75 -14.22
CA ALA A 150 -16.38 -15.60 -12.96
C ALA A 150 -17.31 -16.78 -12.64
N ALA A 151 -17.75 -17.53 -13.65
CA ALA A 151 -18.58 -18.72 -13.49
C ALA A 151 -17.79 -19.97 -13.09
N LYS A 152 -16.46 -19.95 -13.20
CA LYS A 152 -15.63 -21.09 -12.78
C LYS A 152 -15.48 -21.12 -11.27
N ARG A 153 -15.64 -22.30 -10.68
CA ARG A 153 -15.36 -22.57 -9.28
C ARG A 153 -13.87 -22.87 -9.10
N PRO A 154 -13.32 -22.75 -7.89
CA PRO A 154 -11.92 -23.08 -7.62
C PRO A 154 -11.51 -24.47 -8.10
N GLU A 155 -12.40 -25.48 -7.98
CA GLU A 155 -12.16 -26.85 -8.43
C GLU A 155 -12.13 -27.01 -9.97
N ASP A 156 -12.61 -26.03 -10.70
CA ASP A 156 -12.62 -26.03 -12.19
C ASP A 156 -11.36 -25.36 -12.77
N LEU A 157 -10.46 -24.84 -11.91
CA LEU A 157 -9.23 -24.21 -12.35
C LEU A 157 -8.16 -25.26 -12.65
N PRO A 158 -7.37 -25.06 -13.70
CA PRO A 158 -6.24 -25.95 -13.97
C PRO A 158 -5.23 -25.91 -12.82
N GLY A 159 -4.75 -27.05 -12.44
CA GLY A 159 -3.71 -27.21 -11.39
C GLY A 159 -2.32 -26.72 -11.87
#